data_f9f3c879b5a2db953be9e340af56140d
#
_entry.id   f9f3c879b5a2db953be9e340af56140d
#
_cell.length_a   1.000
_cell.length_b   1.000
_cell.length_c   1.000
_cell.angle_alpha   90.00
_cell.angle_beta   90.00
_cell.angle_gamma   90.00
#
_symmetry.space_group_name_H-M   'P 1'
#
loop_
_entity.id
_entity.type
_entity.pdbx_description
1 polymer ?
#
loop_
_entity_poly.entity_id
_entity_poly.type
_entity_poly.pdbx_seq_one_letter_code
_entity_poly.pdbx_strand_id
1 'polypeptide(L)'
;GIKILEEIIRNNLPAWNDTSEFTYKSFGTPLEYLLYTKLYEPEKEVKSVNCNLAGVYWMYCHGLMKKGRYDEALAAIERAAELNPVDPDVYLQYAELMKLRKNPEGIKFACDKLLQCAVTKEQIGRAYFNYSYYFSEINDPIKAAALLEMCGIFYKPDLYESELQYISNCLGM
;
A
#
# COMPACT_ATOMS: atom_id res chain seq x y z
N GLY A 1 -18.06 13.44 -1.89
CA GLY A 1 -16.66 12.98 -1.78
C GLY A 1 -16.07 12.50 -3.10
N ILE A 2 -16.51 11.35 -3.66
CA ILE A 2 -15.90 10.75 -4.88
C ILE A 2 -15.94 11.70 -6.08
N LYS A 3 -17.06 12.36 -6.38
CA LYS A 3 -17.17 13.29 -7.51
C LYS A 3 -16.15 14.44 -7.48
N ILE A 4 -15.84 14.94 -6.30
CA ILE A 4 -14.82 15.99 -6.12
C ILE A 4 -13.44 15.45 -6.45
N LEU A 5 -13.12 14.22 -6.01
CA LEU A 5 -11.84 13.56 -6.32
C LEU A 5 -11.71 13.29 -7.83
N GLU A 6 -12.78 12.83 -8.48
CA GLU A 6 -12.84 12.64 -9.94
C GLU A 6 -12.57 13.96 -10.69
N GLU A 7 -13.11 15.07 -10.21
CA GLU A 7 -12.87 16.39 -10.81
C GLU A 7 -11.42 16.84 -10.62
N ILE A 8 -10.86 16.68 -9.42
CA ILE A 8 -9.44 16.98 -9.15
C ILE A 8 -8.54 16.14 -10.04
N ILE A 9 -8.79 14.84 -10.14
CA ILE A 9 -8.01 13.93 -10.98
C ILE A 9 -8.08 14.39 -12.44
N ARG A 10 -9.29 14.63 -12.98
CA ARG A 10 -9.49 15.07 -14.36
C ARG A 10 -8.75 16.36 -14.70
N ASN A 11 -8.75 17.31 -13.77
CA ASN A 11 -8.11 18.61 -13.99
C ASN A 11 -6.58 18.56 -13.91
N ASN A 12 -6.00 17.55 -13.25
CA ASN A 12 -4.56 17.42 -13.06
C ASN A 12 -3.89 16.36 -13.95
N LEU A 13 -4.63 15.37 -14.48
CA LEU A 13 -4.10 14.28 -15.30
C LEU A 13 -3.29 14.72 -16.53
N PRO A 14 -3.66 15.76 -17.28
CA PRO A 14 -2.94 16.10 -18.51
C PRO A 14 -1.56 16.70 -18.30
N ALA A 15 -1.25 17.18 -17.10
CA ALA A 15 -0.05 18.00 -16.82
C ALA A 15 1.19 17.16 -16.39
N TRP A 16 1.01 15.89 -15.98
CA TRP A 16 2.05 15.17 -15.24
C TRP A 16 2.32 13.78 -15.83
N ASN A 17 2.74 13.75 -17.09
CA ASN A 17 3.23 12.55 -17.75
C ASN A 17 4.74 12.61 -17.88
N ASP A 18 5.41 11.48 -17.64
CA ASP A 18 6.84 11.33 -17.84
C ASP A 18 7.23 11.70 -19.27
N THR A 19 8.36 12.38 -19.42
CA THR A 19 8.96 12.73 -20.71
C THR A 19 10.26 11.94 -20.93
N SER A 20 10.99 12.25 -22.03
CA SER A 20 12.32 11.70 -22.24
C SER A 20 13.34 12.17 -21.18
N GLU A 21 13.16 13.36 -20.63
CA GLU A 21 14.11 14.02 -19.71
C GLU A 21 13.67 13.95 -18.24
N PHE A 22 12.36 13.95 -18.00
CA PHE A 22 11.80 14.09 -16.66
C PHE A 22 10.90 12.93 -16.29
N THR A 23 10.94 12.53 -15.00
CA THR A 23 9.92 11.71 -14.38
C THR A 23 9.19 12.52 -13.31
N TYR A 24 7.84 12.46 -13.32
CA TYR A 24 7.01 13.21 -12.39
C TYR A 24 6.56 12.32 -11.24
N LYS A 25 6.84 12.76 -10.00
CA LYS A 25 6.45 12.07 -8.77
C LYS A 25 5.71 13.01 -7.83
N SER A 26 4.87 12.46 -6.97
CA SER A 26 4.01 13.20 -6.06
C SER A 26 4.34 12.80 -4.61
N PHE A 27 5.45 13.29 -4.09
CA PHE A 27 5.87 13.01 -2.73
C PHE A 27 5.11 13.86 -1.72
N GLY A 28 4.68 13.26 -0.61
CA GLY A 28 4.09 13.95 0.52
C GLY A 28 5.12 14.54 1.48
N THR A 29 6.34 14.00 1.49
CA THR A 29 7.43 14.40 2.40
C THR A 29 8.79 14.42 1.71
N PRO A 30 9.77 15.23 2.21
CA PRO A 30 11.15 15.18 1.73
C PRO A 30 11.81 13.80 1.91
N LEU A 31 11.41 13.03 2.93
CA LEU A 31 11.93 11.69 3.18
C LEU A 31 11.56 10.73 2.04
N GLU A 32 10.36 10.82 1.51
CA GLU A 32 9.92 10.00 0.37
C GLU A 32 10.74 10.30 -0.89
N TYR A 33 11.07 11.57 -1.14
CA TYR A 33 11.97 11.94 -2.23
C TYR A 33 13.35 11.26 -2.07
N LEU A 34 13.92 11.31 -0.85
CA LEU A 34 15.21 10.68 -0.56
C LEU A 34 15.15 9.15 -0.68
N LEU A 35 14.09 8.53 -0.18
CA LEU A 35 13.88 7.08 -0.32
C LEU A 35 13.73 6.68 -1.78
N TYR A 36 12.94 7.43 -2.55
CA TYR A 36 12.75 7.17 -3.97
C TYR A 36 14.08 7.24 -4.74
N THR A 37 14.84 8.31 -4.55
CA THR A 37 16.13 8.48 -5.24
C THR A 37 17.14 7.40 -4.86
N LYS A 38 17.11 6.93 -3.60
CA LYS A 38 18.02 5.87 -3.13
C LYS A 38 17.62 4.47 -3.60
N LEU A 39 16.32 4.17 -3.65
CA LEU A 39 15.82 2.83 -3.98
C LEU A 39 15.69 2.60 -5.48
N TYR A 40 15.39 3.65 -6.24
CA TYR A 40 15.10 3.52 -7.66
C TYR A 40 16.20 4.07 -8.57
N GLU A 41 17.16 4.85 -8.04
CA GLU A 41 18.30 5.43 -8.78
C GLU A 41 17.88 5.96 -10.16
N PRO A 42 16.92 6.91 -10.22
CA PRO A 42 16.29 7.31 -11.47
C PRO A 42 17.30 7.92 -12.44
N GLU A 43 17.31 7.46 -13.70
CA GLU A 43 18.16 8.00 -14.78
C GLU A 43 17.69 9.40 -15.23
N LYS A 44 16.39 9.68 -15.07
CA LYS A 44 15.78 10.97 -15.43
C LYS A 44 15.73 11.92 -14.25
N GLU A 45 15.72 13.22 -14.55
CA GLU A 45 15.48 14.23 -13.52
C GLU A 45 14.09 14.04 -12.89
N VAL A 46 14.04 13.95 -11.57
CA VAL A 46 12.80 13.78 -10.81
C VAL A 46 12.17 15.12 -10.52
N LYS A 47 10.99 15.38 -11.07
CA LYS A 47 10.18 16.57 -10.78
C LYS A 47 9.04 16.25 -9.84
N SER A 48 8.98 16.97 -8.72
CA SER A 48 7.86 16.85 -7.80
C SER A 48 6.64 17.59 -8.34
N VAL A 49 5.50 16.93 -8.31
CA VAL A 49 4.19 17.53 -8.60
C VAL A 49 3.80 18.44 -7.45
N ASN A 50 3.32 19.66 -7.75
CA ASN A 50 3.01 20.68 -6.74
C ASN A 50 1.76 20.39 -5.88
N CYS A 51 1.14 19.23 -6.03
CA CYS A 51 0.02 18.79 -5.22
C CYS A 51 0.21 17.32 -4.84
N ASN A 52 -0.32 16.90 -3.69
CA ASN A 52 -0.29 15.49 -3.28
C ASN A 52 -1.28 14.65 -4.12
N LEU A 53 -0.96 14.48 -5.40
CA LEU A 53 -1.80 13.75 -6.34
C LEU A 53 -1.85 12.25 -6.00
N ALA A 54 -0.76 11.67 -5.49
CA ALA A 54 -0.75 10.29 -4.99
C ALA A 54 -1.78 10.11 -3.86
N GLY A 55 -1.82 11.03 -2.90
CA GLY A 55 -2.82 11.03 -1.82
C GLY A 55 -4.26 11.22 -2.33
N VAL A 56 -4.46 11.98 -3.40
CA VAL A 56 -5.80 12.12 -4.04
C VAL A 56 -6.25 10.76 -4.60
N TYR A 57 -5.38 10.05 -5.31
CA TYR A 57 -5.69 8.72 -5.83
C TYR A 57 -5.89 7.69 -4.72
N TRP A 58 -5.10 7.77 -3.64
CA TRP A 58 -5.28 6.95 -2.44
C TRP A 58 -6.68 7.16 -1.82
N MET A 59 -7.09 8.42 -1.62
CA MET A 59 -8.44 8.74 -1.11
C MET A 59 -9.54 8.29 -2.07
N TYR A 60 -9.31 8.40 -3.38
CA TYR A 60 -10.25 7.96 -4.40
C TYR A 60 -10.42 6.44 -4.36
N CYS A 61 -9.33 5.67 -4.29
CA CYS A 61 -9.34 4.23 -4.08
C CYS A 61 -10.18 3.85 -2.84
N HIS A 62 -9.92 4.48 -1.69
CA HIS A 62 -10.66 4.23 -0.46
C HIS A 62 -12.17 4.47 -0.62
N GLY A 63 -12.55 5.55 -1.29
CA GLY A 63 -13.96 5.84 -1.60
C GLY A 63 -14.61 4.81 -2.51
N LEU A 64 -13.87 4.32 -3.52
CA LEU A 64 -14.33 3.28 -4.45
C LEU A 64 -14.49 1.92 -3.76
N MET A 65 -13.54 1.53 -2.88
CA MET A 65 -13.64 0.31 -2.07
C MET A 65 -14.91 0.30 -1.22
N LYS A 66 -15.25 1.41 -0.56
CA LYS A 66 -16.50 1.54 0.22
C LYS A 66 -17.77 1.39 -0.62
N LYS A 67 -17.67 1.54 -1.93
CA LYS A 67 -18.79 1.35 -2.88
C LYS A 67 -18.75 0.00 -3.60
N GLY A 68 -17.80 -0.86 -3.27
CA GLY A 68 -17.62 -2.16 -3.95
C GLY A 68 -17.09 -2.06 -5.39
N ARG A 69 -16.58 -0.88 -5.82
CA ARG A 69 -16.04 -0.64 -7.17
C ARG A 69 -14.55 -1.04 -7.20
N TYR A 70 -14.27 -2.33 -7.01
CA TYR A 70 -12.90 -2.82 -6.74
C TYR A 70 -11.96 -2.73 -7.94
N ASP A 71 -12.44 -2.88 -9.17
CA ASP A 71 -11.58 -2.74 -10.38
C ASP A 71 -11.12 -1.30 -10.58
N GLU A 72 -12.01 -0.35 -10.35
CA GLU A 72 -11.67 1.07 -10.41
C GLU A 72 -10.78 1.49 -9.22
N ALA A 73 -11.01 0.90 -8.05
CA ALA A 73 -10.14 1.08 -6.88
C ALA A 73 -8.72 0.58 -7.17
N LEU A 74 -8.58 -0.56 -7.88
CA LEU A 74 -7.27 -1.09 -8.28
C LEU A 74 -6.54 -0.12 -9.20
N ALA A 75 -7.18 0.35 -10.25
CA ALA A 75 -6.57 1.33 -11.15
C ALA A 75 -6.15 2.62 -10.42
N ALA A 76 -6.96 3.06 -9.44
CA ALA A 76 -6.63 4.23 -8.64
C ALA A 76 -5.42 4.02 -7.74
N ILE A 77 -5.32 2.88 -7.03
CA ILE A 77 -4.19 2.64 -6.12
C ILE A 77 -2.90 2.33 -6.88
N GLU A 78 -2.98 1.69 -8.05
CA GLU A 78 -1.83 1.51 -8.95
C GLU A 78 -1.29 2.86 -9.42
N ARG A 79 -2.18 3.79 -9.77
CA ARG A 79 -1.76 5.14 -10.14
C ARG A 79 -1.14 5.91 -8.96
N ALA A 80 -1.65 5.74 -7.74
CA ALA A 80 -1.02 6.28 -6.54
C ALA A 80 0.40 5.73 -6.35
N ALA A 81 0.59 4.41 -6.52
CA ALA A 81 1.90 3.75 -6.42
C ALA A 81 2.89 4.18 -7.52
N GLU A 82 2.42 4.45 -8.74
CA GLU A 82 3.26 5.03 -9.80
C GLU A 82 3.73 6.44 -9.47
N LEU A 83 2.84 7.27 -8.93
CA LEU A 83 3.14 8.65 -8.54
C LEU A 83 4.03 8.74 -7.30
N ASN A 84 3.83 7.84 -6.32
CA ASN A 84 4.64 7.75 -5.11
C ASN A 84 4.93 6.28 -4.74
N PRO A 85 5.94 5.67 -5.36
CA PRO A 85 6.25 4.25 -5.14
C PRO A 85 6.96 3.96 -3.80
N VAL A 86 7.10 4.95 -2.93
CA VAL A 86 7.69 4.83 -1.59
C VAL A 86 6.75 5.30 -0.48
N ASP A 87 5.46 5.47 -0.79
CA ASP A 87 4.44 5.79 0.21
C ASP A 87 3.92 4.50 0.86
N PRO A 88 4.20 4.26 2.16
CA PRO A 88 3.74 3.07 2.85
C PRO A 88 2.21 2.94 2.92
N ASP A 89 1.49 4.07 3.00
CA ASP A 89 0.02 4.06 3.12
C ASP A 89 -0.64 3.60 1.81
N VAL A 90 -0.01 3.86 0.67
CA VAL A 90 -0.45 3.33 -0.63
C VAL A 90 -0.42 1.80 -0.63
N TYR A 91 0.65 1.18 -0.14
CA TYR A 91 0.77 -0.28 -0.11
C TYR A 91 -0.07 -0.93 0.99
N LEU A 92 -0.29 -0.25 2.11
CA LEU A 92 -1.28 -0.68 3.10
C LEU A 92 -2.69 -0.74 2.49
N GLN A 93 -3.09 0.31 1.78
CA GLN A 93 -4.39 0.35 1.10
C GLN A 93 -4.48 -0.68 -0.03
N TYR A 94 -3.37 -0.91 -0.76
CA TYR A 94 -3.28 -1.95 -1.79
C TYR A 94 -3.54 -3.34 -1.18
N ALA A 95 -2.89 -3.67 -0.06
CA ALA A 95 -3.08 -4.94 0.63
C ALA A 95 -4.54 -5.15 1.06
N GLU A 96 -5.19 -4.11 1.63
CA GLU A 96 -6.60 -4.18 2.02
C GLU A 96 -7.53 -4.42 0.80
N LEU A 97 -7.26 -3.77 -0.33
CA LEU A 97 -8.00 -4.02 -1.56
C LEU A 97 -7.81 -5.47 -2.05
N MET A 98 -6.58 -6.00 -1.97
CA MET A 98 -6.29 -7.37 -2.39
C MET A 98 -6.97 -8.42 -1.50
N LYS A 99 -7.11 -8.16 -0.19
CA LYS A 99 -7.94 -9.00 0.70
C LYS A 99 -9.39 -9.05 0.22
N LEU A 100 -10.00 -7.90 -0.09
CA LEU A 100 -11.37 -7.83 -0.60
C LEU A 100 -11.53 -8.55 -1.94
N ARG A 101 -10.50 -8.55 -2.78
CA ARG A 101 -10.47 -9.25 -4.07
C ARG A 101 -10.09 -10.74 -3.95
N LYS A 102 -9.76 -11.23 -2.76
CA LYS A 102 -9.26 -12.58 -2.50
C LYS A 102 -8.06 -12.93 -3.38
N ASN A 103 -7.10 -12.01 -3.47
CA ASN A 103 -5.88 -12.16 -4.25
C ASN A 103 -4.64 -12.20 -3.33
N PRO A 104 -4.21 -13.41 -2.89
CA PRO A 104 -3.07 -13.55 -1.98
C PRO A 104 -1.76 -13.01 -2.57
N GLU A 105 -1.49 -13.24 -3.84
CA GLU A 105 -0.26 -12.75 -4.48
C GLU A 105 -0.20 -11.21 -4.51
N GLY A 106 -1.34 -10.55 -4.67
CA GLY A 106 -1.44 -9.10 -4.55
C GLY A 106 -1.17 -8.61 -3.12
N ILE A 107 -1.60 -9.35 -2.09
CA ILE A 107 -1.27 -9.05 -0.69
C ILE A 107 0.24 -9.16 -0.47
N LYS A 108 0.85 -10.26 -0.92
CA LYS A 108 2.30 -10.48 -0.84
C LYS A 108 3.07 -9.34 -1.51
N PHE A 109 2.72 -8.99 -2.75
CA PHE A 109 3.33 -7.87 -3.48
C PHE A 109 3.28 -6.57 -2.68
N ALA A 110 2.11 -6.24 -2.12
CA ALA A 110 1.94 -5.03 -1.31
C ALA A 110 2.82 -5.05 -0.05
N CYS A 111 2.94 -6.19 0.62
CA CYS A 111 3.79 -6.36 1.80
C CYS A 111 5.28 -6.23 1.46
N ASP A 112 5.73 -6.82 0.34
CA ASP A 112 7.11 -6.70 -0.14
C ASP A 112 7.47 -5.22 -0.39
N LYS A 113 6.57 -4.46 -1.01
CA LYS A 113 6.75 -3.03 -1.28
C LYS A 113 6.70 -2.19 -0.01
N LEU A 114 5.74 -2.49 0.88
CA LEU A 114 5.59 -1.80 2.15
C LEU A 114 6.87 -1.90 3.00
N LEU A 115 7.47 -3.10 3.12
CA LEU A 115 8.70 -3.28 3.88
C LEU A 115 9.92 -2.54 3.27
N GLN A 116 9.92 -2.27 1.97
CA GLN A 116 10.98 -1.49 1.32
C GLN A 116 10.92 0.00 1.69
N CYS A 117 9.74 0.53 2.01
CA CYS A 117 9.53 1.95 2.29
C CYS A 117 9.06 2.25 3.72
N ALA A 118 8.78 1.23 4.55
CA ALA A 118 8.36 1.41 5.93
C ALA A 118 9.48 2.02 6.78
N VAL A 119 9.17 3.11 7.48
CA VAL A 119 10.12 3.87 8.32
C VAL A 119 9.68 3.93 9.79
N THR A 120 8.48 3.48 10.11
CA THR A 120 7.96 3.45 11.48
C THR A 120 7.69 2.02 11.96
N LYS A 121 7.73 1.82 13.30
CA LYS A 121 7.39 0.54 13.89
C LYS A 121 5.97 0.09 13.53
N GLU A 122 5.03 1.02 13.49
CA GLU A 122 3.65 0.75 13.09
C GLU A 122 3.57 0.21 11.67
N GLN A 123 4.22 0.88 10.70
CA GLN A 123 4.23 0.44 9.30
C GLN A 123 4.84 -0.96 9.14
N ILE A 124 5.96 -1.23 9.85
CA ILE A 124 6.60 -2.55 9.86
C ILE A 124 5.66 -3.60 10.46
N GLY A 125 5.04 -3.31 11.60
CA GLY A 125 4.09 -4.23 12.23
C GLY A 125 2.89 -4.52 11.33
N ARG A 126 2.32 -3.49 10.68
CA ARG A 126 1.21 -3.67 9.73
C ARG A 126 1.62 -4.50 8.49
N ALA A 127 2.88 -4.38 8.04
CA ALA A 127 3.39 -5.23 6.99
C ALA A 127 3.41 -6.71 7.42
N TYR A 128 3.93 -7.02 8.61
CA TYR A 128 3.94 -8.38 9.16
C TYR A 128 2.53 -8.92 9.41
N PHE A 129 1.60 -8.08 9.85
CA PHE A 129 0.20 -8.46 9.99
C PHE A 129 -0.42 -8.89 8.65
N ASN A 130 -0.21 -8.11 7.59
CA ASN A 130 -0.69 -8.44 6.25
C ASN A 130 0.00 -9.69 5.67
N TYR A 131 1.28 -9.89 5.97
CA TYR A 131 1.97 -11.15 5.62
C TYR A 131 1.41 -12.34 6.36
N SER A 132 1.10 -12.21 7.66
CA SER A 132 0.43 -13.27 8.42
C SER A 132 -0.88 -13.68 7.75
N TYR A 133 -1.70 -12.68 7.38
CA TYR A 133 -2.93 -12.92 6.63
C TYR A 133 -2.67 -13.65 5.29
N TYR A 134 -1.67 -13.21 4.51
CA TYR A 134 -1.28 -13.89 3.26
C TYR A 134 -0.98 -15.37 3.49
N PHE A 135 -0.15 -15.71 4.52
CA PHE A 135 0.20 -17.10 4.80
C PHE A 135 -0.98 -17.92 5.34
N SER A 136 -1.92 -17.29 6.05
CA SER A 136 -3.18 -17.91 6.42
C SER A 136 -4.01 -18.29 5.17
N GLU A 137 -4.12 -17.40 4.19
CA GLU A 137 -4.88 -17.64 2.95
C GLU A 137 -4.28 -18.75 2.07
N ILE A 138 -2.96 -18.93 2.08
CA ILE A 138 -2.29 -20.02 1.35
C ILE A 138 -2.11 -21.29 2.18
N ASN A 139 -2.79 -21.38 3.33
CA ASN A 139 -2.80 -22.53 4.23
C ASN A 139 -1.41 -22.92 4.79
N ASP A 140 -0.60 -21.92 5.17
CA ASP A 140 0.67 -22.07 5.90
C ASP A 140 0.57 -21.40 7.29
N PRO A 141 -0.18 -22.01 8.25
CA PRO A 141 -0.46 -21.41 9.55
C PRO A 141 0.80 -21.27 10.43
N ILE A 142 1.85 -22.06 10.18
CA ILE A 142 3.11 -21.95 10.92
C ILE A 142 3.81 -20.62 10.59
N LYS A 143 3.94 -20.29 9.30
CA LYS A 143 4.49 -19.00 8.90
C LYS A 143 3.58 -17.84 9.29
N ALA A 144 2.26 -18.01 9.18
CA ALA A 144 1.30 -17.02 9.63
C ALA A 144 1.50 -16.67 11.11
N ALA A 145 1.62 -17.69 11.98
CA ALA A 145 1.88 -17.50 13.42
C ALA A 145 3.21 -16.74 13.67
N ALA A 146 4.29 -17.17 13.03
CA ALA A 146 5.60 -16.54 13.18
C ALA A 146 5.58 -15.06 12.79
N LEU A 147 4.88 -14.71 11.71
CA LEU A 147 4.76 -13.33 11.24
C LEU A 147 3.82 -12.50 12.11
N LEU A 148 2.79 -13.10 12.69
CA LEU A 148 1.93 -12.44 13.66
C LEU A 148 2.69 -12.10 14.95
N GLU A 149 3.53 -13.01 15.44
CA GLU A 149 4.44 -12.74 16.56
C GLU A 149 5.40 -11.58 16.25
N MET A 150 5.98 -11.57 15.05
CA MET A 150 6.80 -10.43 14.59
C MET A 150 6.00 -9.13 14.56
N CYS A 151 4.76 -9.16 14.08
CA CYS A 151 3.86 -8.00 14.15
C CYS A 151 3.75 -7.49 15.60
N GLY A 152 3.46 -8.39 16.55
CA GLY A 152 3.27 -8.06 17.96
C GLY A 152 4.47 -7.37 18.63
N ILE A 153 5.70 -7.61 18.13
CA ILE A 153 6.91 -6.94 18.59
C ILE A 153 6.93 -5.45 18.20
N PHE A 154 6.44 -5.13 17.03
CA PHE A 154 6.50 -3.77 16.48
C PHE A 154 5.22 -2.97 16.76
N TYR A 155 4.06 -3.60 16.53
CA TYR A 155 2.76 -2.97 16.64
C TYR A 155 1.65 -4.01 16.73
N LYS A 156 0.67 -3.82 17.63
CA LYS A 156 -0.52 -4.67 17.72
C LYS A 156 -1.73 -3.93 17.15
N PRO A 157 -2.22 -4.30 15.95
CA PRO A 157 -3.47 -3.75 15.41
C PRO A 157 -4.68 -4.29 16.19
N ASP A 158 -5.83 -3.62 16.06
CA ASP A 158 -7.09 -4.01 16.76
C ASP A 158 -7.52 -5.46 16.46
N LEU A 159 -7.19 -5.96 15.27
CA LEU A 159 -7.53 -7.32 14.85
C LEU A 159 -6.48 -8.39 15.25
N TYR A 160 -5.41 -8.01 15.97
CA TYR A 160 -4.32 -8.92 16.32
C TYR A 160 -4.80 -10.17 17.08
N GLU A 161 -5.60 -9.97 18.12
CA GLU A 161 -6.06 -11.07 18.97
C GLU A 161 -7.05 -12.02 18.22
N SER A 162 -7.87 -11.47 17.34
CA SER A 162 -8.76 -12.28 16.49
C SER A 162 -8.01 -13.12 15.48
N GLU A 163 -6.95 -12.56 14.88
CA GLU A 163 -6.09 -13.29 13.95
C GLU A 163 -5.28 -14.38 14.68
N LEU A 164 -4.77 -14.08 15.89
CA LEU A 164 -4.08 -15.05 16.73
C LEU A 164 -4.98 -16.25 17.07
N GLN A 165 -6.23 -15.99 17.45
CA GLN A 165 -7.21 -17.06 17.74
C GLN A 165 -7.53 -17.89 16.48
N TYR A 166 -7.66 -17.25 15.33
CA TYR A 166 -7.89 -17.96 14.06
C TYR A 166 -6.73 -18.90 13.72
N ILE A 167 -5.49 -18.41 13.78
CA ILE A 167 -4.29 -19.20 13.48
C ILE A 167 -4.10 -20.32 14.51
N SER A 168 -4.34 -20.08 15.80
CA SER A 168 -4.28 -21.10 16.85
C SER A 168 -5.25 -22.24 16.57
N ASN A 169 -6.47 -21.92 16.17
CA ASN A 169 -7.46 -22.93 15.77
C ASN A 169 -6.99 -23.77 14.56
N CYS A 170 -6.35 -23.13 13.58
CA CYS A 170 -5.76 -23.84 12.42
C CYS A 170 -4.61 -24.77 12.82
N LEU A 171 -3.87 -24.45 13.89
CA LEU A 171 -2.78 -25.27 14.42
C LEU A 171 -3.26 -26.36 15.40
N GLY A 172 -4.55 -26.37 15.77
CA GLY A 172 -5.11 -27.33 16.73
C GLY A 172 -4.70 -27.06 18.18
N MET A 173 -4.39 -25.81 18.51
CA MET A 173 -4.00 -25.34 19.85
C MET A 173 -5.16 -24.67 20.57
#